data_96a2ad3cb924b718774c1f2437765c78
#
_entry.id   96a2ad3cb924b718774c1f2437765c78
#
_cell.length_a   1.000
_cell.length_b   1.000
_cell.length_c   1.000
_cell.angle_alpha   90.00
_cell.angle_beta   90.00
_cell.angle_gamma   90.00
#
_symmetry.space_group_name_H-M   'P 1'
#
loop_
_entity.id
_entity.type
_entity.pdbx_description
1 polymer ?
#
loop_
_entity_poly.entity_id
_entity_poly.type
_entity_poly.pdbx_seq_one_letter_code
_entity_poly.pdbx_strand_id
1 'polypeptide(L)'
;MKKKIVALLLSTVALFSFIFVGCSQNTATNADKKEETKQEDKKDDASKKFNYIKADELKSKIEKKEKIIILDIQVKDEFAKHHIKGAIETNAYPAKTDEDKAKLDNVMDKLTSSEDPIAIICPKGKGGAEKTYNYLKEKGIKEDRLLILEKGQAGWTHEDLLEK
;
A
#
# COMPACT_ATOMS: atom_id res chain seq x y z
N MET A 1 28.43 32.18 -26.45
CA MET A 1 27.53 32.81 -27.44
C MET A 1 26.10 32.44 -27.04
N LYS A 2 25.44 33.29 -26.38
CA LYS A 2 24.22 34.07 -26.68
C LYS A 2 23.17 33.28 -27.51
N LYS A 3 21.98 32.96 -26.98
CA LYS A 3 20.80 33.85 -27.06
C LYS A 3 19.67 33.43 -26.13
N LYS A 4 19.20 34.41 -25.39
CA LYS A 4 17.94 34.46 -24.62
C LYS A 4 16.78 34.59 -25.62
N ILE A 5 15.65 33.92 -25.38
CA ILE A 5 14.36 34.41 -25.87
C ILE A 5 13.37 34.31 -24.70
N VAL A 6 12.95 35.50 -24.26
CA VAL A 6 11.85 35.80 -23.39
C VAL A 6 10.62 35.95 -24.29
N ALA A 7 9.52 35.29 -23.96
CA ALA A 7 8.23 35.65 -24.51
C ALA A 7 7.19 35.60 -23.37
N LEU A 8 6.79 36.78 -23.00
CA LEU A 8 5.73 37.19 -22.10
C LEU A 8 4.42 37.19 -22.88
N LEU A 9 3.37 36.53 -22.42
CA LEU A 9 2.01 36.91 -22.81
C LEU A 9 1.05 36.72 -21.62
N LEU A 10 0.49 37.87 -21.25
CA LEU A 10 -0.57 38.11 -20.30
C LEU A 10 -1.94 37.70 -20.88
N SER A 11 -2.92 37.66 -19.95
CA SER A 11 -4.37 37.79 -20.15
C SER A 11 -5.12 36.45 -20.07
N THR A 12 -6.19 36.24 -19.32
CA THR A 12 -7.30 37.08 -18.88
C THR A 12 -8.05 36.45 -17.70
N VAL A 13 -8.52 37.32 -16.84
CA VAL A 13 -9.47 37.11 -15.73
C VAL A 13 -10.85 36.75 -16.30
N ALA A 14 -11.52 35.76 -15.78
CA ALA A 14 -12.97 35.62 -15.86
C ALA A 14 -13.52 35.19 -14.49
N LEU A 15 -14.07 36.18 -13.81
CA LEU A 15 -14.93 36.07 -12.64
C LEU A 15 -16.28 35.46 -13.05
N PHE A 16 -16.66 34.35 -12.46
CA PHE A 16 -18.07 33.93 -12.41
C PHE A 16 -18.51 33.79 -10.96
N SER A 17 -19.17 34.84 -10.50
CA SER A 17 -19.95 34.84 -9.28
C SER A 17 -21.30 34.16 -9.57
N PHE A 18 -21.61 33.09 -8.87
CA PHE A 18 -23.00 32.63 -8.73
C PHE A 18 -23.37 32.63 -7.25
N ILE A 19 -24.17 33.63 -6.91
CA ILE A 19 -24.91 33.74 -5.67
C ILE A 19 -26.19 32.90 -5.87
N PHE A 20 -26.42 31.89 -5.01
CA PHE A 20 -27.77 31.36 -4.77
C PHE A 20 -28.07 31.44 -3.28
N VAL A 21 -28.87 32.44 -2.95
CA VAL A 21 -29.65 32.55 -1.72
C VAL A 21 -30.93 31.76 -1.91
N GLY A 22 -31.26 30.93 -0.94
CA GLY A 22 -32.55 30.24 -0.89
C GLY A 22 -32.78 29.60 0.47
N CYS A 23 -33.20 30.39 1.46
CA CYS A 23 -33.85 29.90 2.68
C CYS A 23 -35.24 29.35 2.35
N SER A 24 -35.65 28.21 2.91
CA SER A 24 -36.91 28.11 3.62
C SER A 24 -37.04 26.83 4.45
N GLN A 25 -37.53 27.01 5.66
CA GLN A 25 -37.90 26.02 6.66
C GLN A 25 -39.21 25.27 6.24
N ASN A 26 -39.41 24.00 6.57
CA ASN A 26 -40.27 23.51 7.66
C ASN A 26 -40.59 21.99 7.57
N THR A 27 -40.43 21.35 8.71
CA THR A 27 -41.30 20.41 9.46
C THR A 27 -41.74 19.06 8.86
N ALA A 28 -41.20 18.02 9.50
CA ALA A 28 -41.78 16.78 10.04
C ALA A 28 -42.67 15.85 9.17
N THR A 29 -42.34 14.63 9.02
CA THR A 29 -42.81 13.39 9.65
C THR A 29 -42.49 12.14 8.82
N ASN A 30 -41.96 11.14 9.54
CA ASN A 30 -41.98 9.70 9.36
C ASN A 30 -42.33 9.04 8.00
N ALA A 31 -41.46 8.17 7.53
CA ALA A 31 -41.63 6.71 7.49
C ALA A 31 -40.55 6.04 6.64
N ASP A 32 -39.93 5.03 7.20
CA ASP A 32 -39.21 3.89 6.62
C ASP A 32 -39.12 3.78 5.08
N LYS A 33 -37.90 3.84 4.55
CA LYS A 33 -37.47 2.90 3.51
C LYS A 33 -35.96 2.78 3.46
N LYS A 34 -35.49 1.63 3.89
CA LYS A 34 -34.14 1.13 3.77
C LYS A 34 -33.76 1.08 2.30
N GLU A 35 -32.89 1.97 1.87
CA GLU A 35 -32.24 1.92 0.59
C GLU A 35 -30.73 1.79 0.83
N GLU A 36 -30.22 0.60 0.57
CA GLU A 36 -28.79 0.29 0.57
C GLU A 36 -28.10 1.15 -0.48
N THR A 37 -27.52 2.25 -0.04
CA THR A 37 -26.61 3.00 -0.89
C THR A 37 -25.24 2.31 -0.83
N LYS A 38 -24.96 1.54 -1.87
CA LYS A 38 -23.65 1.03 -2.22
C LYS A 38 -22.72 2.23 -2.38
N GLN A 39 -21.98 2.58 -1.34
CA GLN A 39 -20.88 3.52 -1.45
C GLN A 39 -19.77 2.82 -2.25
N GLU A 40 -19.68 3.16 -3.51
CA GLU A 40 -18.45 3.01 -4.27
C GLU A 40 -17.43 3.97 -3.65
N ASP A 41 -16.54 3.40 -2.86
CA ASP A 41 -15.32 4.09 -2.41
C ASP A 41 -14.56 4.55 -3.66
N LYS A 42 -14.68 5.82 -4.01
CA LYS A 42 -13.73 6.51 -4.86
C LYS A 42 -12.40 6.49 -4.13
N LYS A 43 -11.59 5.52 -4.51
CA LYS A 43 -10.21 5.37 -4.07
C LYS A 43 -9.42 6.54 -4.65
N ASP A 44 -9.09 7.48 -3.79
CA ASP A 44 -8.21 8.59 -4.11
C ASP A 44 -6.89 8.09 -4.73
N ASP A 45 -6.46 8.76 -5.77
CA ASP A 45 -5.28 8.56 -6.63
C ASP A 45 -3.91 8.64 -5.90
N ALA A 46 -3.87 8.38 -4.59
CA ALA A 46 -2.65 8.18 -3.82
C ALA A 46 -1.97 6.82 -4.10
N SER A 47 -2.59 5.95 -4.92
CA SER A 47 -2.11 4.59 -5.20
C SER A 47 -0.96 4.51 -6.20
N LYS A 48 -0.56 5.61 -6.84
CA LYS A 48 0.54 5.63 -7.82
C LYS A 48 1.95 5.60 -7.23
N LYS A 49 2.07 5.68 -5.91
CA LYS A 49 3.38 5.74 -5.25
C LYS A 49 3.96 4.36 -4.92
N PHE A 50 3.15 3.34 -4.80
CA PHE A 50 3.56 1.98 -4.40
C PHE A 50 2.87 0.94 -5.27
N ASN A 51 3.56 -0.16 -5.53
CA ASN A 51 2.99 -1.32 -6.20
C ASN A 51 2.31 -2.21 -5.15
N TYR A 52 1.11 -2.67 -5.45
CA TYR A 52 0.33 -3.53 -4.57
C TYR A 52 0.05 -4.88 -5.22
N ILE A 53 -0.10 -5.92 -4.39
CA ILE A 53 -0.55 -7.25 -4.79
C ILE A 53 -1.77 -7.65 -3.95
N LYS A 54 -2.79 -8.22 -4.58
CA LYS A 54 -3.97 -8.73 -3.89
C LYS A 54 -3.70 -10.11 -3.27
N ALA A 55 -4.44 -10.43 -2.20
CA ALA A 55 -4.30 -11.73 -1.52
C ALA A 55 -4.52 -12.91 -2.48
N ASP A 56 -5.54 -12.86 -3.33
CA ASP A 56 -5.83 -13.93 -4.31
C ASP A 56 -4.73 -14.07 -5.37
N GLU A 57 -4.11 -12.96 -5.77
CA GLU A 57 -3.00 -12.98 -6.73
C GLU A 57 -1.76 -13.59 -6.09
N LEU A 58 -1.41 -13.20 -4.86
CA LEU A 58 -0.29 -13.77 -4.13
C LEU A 58 -0.51 -15.26 -3.86
N LYS A 59 -1.74 -15.67 -3.44
CA LYS A 59 -2.12 -17.08 -3.32
C LYS A 59 -1.85 -17.84 -4.62
N SER A 60 -2.36 -17.32 -5.74
CA SER A 60 -2.18 -17.96 -7.05
C SER A 60 -0.70 -18.17 -7.40
N LYS A 61 0.15 -17.19 -7.09
CA LYS A 61 1.61 -17.30 -7.30
C LYS A 61 2.22 -18.40 -6.44
N ILE A 62 1.85 -18.47 -5.15
CA ILE A 62 2.34 -19.50 -4.23
C ILE A 62 1.92 -20.90 -4.69
N GLU A 63 0.64 -21.10 -5.04
CA GLU A 63 0.12 -22.40 -5.48
C GLU A 63 0.74 -22.89 -6.80
N LYS A 64 1.00 -21.96 -7.72
CA LYS A 64 1.71 -22.25 -8.98
C LYS A 64 3.22 -22.39 -8.82
N LYS A 65 3.74 -22.22 -7.61
CA LYS A 65 5.18 -22.22 -7.30
C LYS A 65 5.96 -21.20 -8.14
N GLU A 66 5.32 -20.08 -8.46
CA GLU A 66 6.01 -18.94 -9.07
C GLU A 66 7.04 -18.38 -8.10
N LYS A 67 8.16 -17.92 -8.64
CA LYS A 67 9.22 -17.32 -7.84
C LYS A 67 8.73 -15.99 -7.28
N ILE A 68 8.62 -15.90 -5.97
CA ILE A 68 8.28 -14.71 -5.22
C ILE A 68 8.87 -14.82 -3.81
N ILE A 69 9.47 -13.77 -3.33
CA ILE A 69 9.96 -13.67 -1.94
C ILE A 69 8.84 -13.07 -1.11
N ILE A 70 8.46 -13.72 -0.02
CA ILE A 70 7.49 -13.20 0.94
C ILE A 70 8.28 -12.63 2.13
N LEU A 71 8.26 -11.31 2.28
CA LEU A 71 8.97 -10.59 3.34
C LEU A 71 7.97 -10.14 4.40
N ASP A 72 7.95 -10.82 5.54
CA ASP A 72 7.05 -10.49 6.63
C ASP A 72 7.74 -9.60 7.67
N ILE A 73 7.16 -8.42 7.90
CA ILE A 73 7.68 -7.46 8.87
C ILE A 73 6.86 -7.43 10.17
N GLN A 74 5.88 -8.31 10.36
CA GLN A 74 5.09 -8.36 11.59
C GLN A 74 6.02 -8.43 12.81
N VAL A 75 5.55 -7.99 13.96
CA VAL A 75 6.27 -8.22 15.23
C VAL A 75 6.27 -9.72 15.55
N LYS A 76 7.25 -10.16 16.32
CA LYS A 76 7.51 -11.58 16.60
C LYS A 76 6.27 -12.35 17.06
N ASP A 77 5.50 -11.78 17.98
CA ASP A 77 4.32 -12.44 18.54
C ASP A 77 3.17 -12.58 17.51
N GLU A 78 3.04 -11.65 16.58
CA GLU A 78 2.05 -11.73 15.51
C GLU A 78 2.50 -12.73 14.43
N PHE A 79 3.77 -12.71 14.05
CA PHE A 79 4.34 -13.70 13.13
C PHE A 79 4.18 -15.13 13.65
N ALA A 80 4.49 -15.36 14.94
CA ALA A 80 4.35 -16.66 15.59
C ALA A 80 2.91 -17.16 15.71
N LYS A 81 1.92 -16.26 15.73
CA LYS A 81 0.50 -16.66 15.73
C LYS A 81 0.09 -17.20 14.36
N HIS A 82 0.44 -16.51 13.32
CA HIS A 82 0.17 -16.89 11.93
C HIS A 82 0.96 -16.01 10.95
N HIS A 83 1.52 -16.65 9.96
CA HIS A 83 2.19 -16.00 8.82
C HIS A 83 1.97 -16.81 7.55
N ILE A 84 2.22 -16.21 6.39
CA ILE A 84 2.10 -16.91 5.09
C ILE A 84 3.27 -17.90 4.96
N LYS A 85 2.97 -19.13 4.53
CA LYS A 85 3.97 -20.19 4.32
C LYS A 85 5.18 -19.74 3.54
N GLY A 86 6.37 -20.01 4.09
CA GLY A 86 7.63 -19.66 3.47
C GLY A 86 8.02 -18.19 3.58
N ALA A 87 7.32 -17.39 4.39
CA ALA A 87 7.68 -16.01 4.63
C ALA A 87 9.01 -15.89 5.38
N ILE A 88 9.80 -14.89 4.99
CA ILE A 88 11.01 -14.49 5.71
C ILE A 88 10.59 -13.60 6.88
N GLU A 89 10.78 -14.07 8.10
CA GLU A 89 10.56 -13.32 9.33
C GLU A 89 11.60 -12.22 9.49
N THR A 90 11.18 -10.98 9.81
CA THR A 90 12.10 -9.87 10.09
C THR A 90 11.85 -9.19 11.42
N ASN A 91 10.62 -9.17 11.90
CA ASN A 91 10.19 -8.41 13.10
C ASN A 91 10.45 -6.90 13.00
N ALA A 92 10.45 -6.37 11.79
CA ALA A 92 10.83 -4.99 11.52
C ALA A 92 9.69 -3.97 11.66
N TYR A 93 8.46 -4.41 11.96
CA TYR A 93 7.34 -3.49 12.14
C TYR A 93 7.54 -2.56 13.34
N PRO A 94 7.30 -1.24 13.21
CA PRO A 94 6.68 -0.53 12.08
C PRO A 94 7.67 0.04 11.04
N ALA A 95 8.90 -0.43 10.99
CA ALA A 95 9.96 -0.01 10.06
C ALA A 95 10.27 1.48 10.15
N LYS A 96 10.32 2.01 11.38
CA LYS A 96 10.44 3.46 11.63
C LYS A 96 11.81 3.84 12.18
N THR A 97 12.32 3.06 13.12
CA THR A 97 13.59 3.32 13.80
C THR A 97 14.76 2.67 13.06
N ASP A 98 15.98 3.06 13.43
CA ASP A 98 17.18 2.42 12.85
C ASP A 98 17.31 0.96 13.31
N GLU A 99 16.82 0.62 14.51
CA GLU A 99 16.73 -0.77 14.96
C GLU A 99 15.75 -1.59 14.11
N ASP A 100 14.61 -1.02 13.72
CA ASP A 100 13.68 -1.70 12.81
C ASP A 100 14.33 -1.95 11.44
N LYS A 101 15.02 -0.93 10.92
CA LYS A 101 15.73 -1.01 9.63
C LYS A 101 16.88 -2.00 9.66
N ALA A 102 17.64 -2.06 10.76
CA ALA A 102 18.72 -3.05 10.93
C ALA A 102 18.21 -4.50 10.83
N LYS A 103 16.97 -4.77 11.25
CA LYS A 103 16.34 -6.08 11.07
C LYS A 103 16.10 -6.41 9.60
N LEU A 104 15.80 -5.41 8.76
CA LEU A 104 15.70 -5.58 7.31
C LEU A 104 17.09 -5.81 6.70
N ASP A 105 18.13 -5.13 7.18
CA ASP A 105 19.50 -5.32 6.70
C ASP A 105 19.98 -6.77 6.90
N ASN A 106 19.56 -7.44 7.98
CA ASN A 106 19.91 -8.83 8.26
C ASN A 106 19.39 -9.83 7.21
N VAL A 107 18.42 -9.45 6.39
CA VAL A 107 17.87 -10.32 5.35
C VAL A 107 18.18 -9.85 3.94
N MET A 108 18.94 -8.76 3.78
CA MET A 108 19.25 -8.19 2.46
C MET A 108 19.93 -9.19 1.52
N ASP A 109 20.82 -10.04 2.00
CA ASP A 109 21.47 -11.07 1.18
C ASP A 109 20.44 -12.00 0.54
N LYS A 110 19.37 -12.36 1.26
CA LYS A 110 18.28 -13.19 0.74
C LYS A 110 17.48 -12.45 -0.32
N LEU A 111 17.26 -11.15 -0.12
CA LEU A 111 16.46 -10.31 -1.05
C LEU A 111 17.23 -10.00 -2.33
N THR A 112 18.56 -9.97 -2.28
CA THR A 112 19.44 -9.66 -3.42
C THR A 112 19.97 -10.90 -4.12
N SER A 113 19.76 -12.10 -3.56
CA SER A 113 20.22 -13.37 -4.15
C SER A 113 19.53 -13.73 -5.48
N SER A 114 18.42 -13.09 -5.78
CA SER A 114 17.66 -13.23 -7.04
C SER A 114 17.02 -11.91 -7.46
N GLU A 115 16.49 -11.86 -8.68
CA GLU A 115 15.67 -10.76 -9.18
C GLU A 115 14.16 -11.02 -9.00
N ASP A 116 13.79 -11.98 -8.15
CA ASP A 116 12.41 -12.36 -7.94
C ASP A 116 11.60 -11.22 -7.29
N PRO A 117 10.30 -11.06 -7.57
CA PRO A 117 9.43 -10.10 -6.88
C PRO A 117 9.42 -10.32 -5.37
N ILE A 118 9.22 -9.25 -4.60
CA ILE A 118 9.19 -9.26 -3.14
C ILE A 118 7.82 -8.76 -2.69
N ALA A 119 7.02 -9.64 -2.07
CA ALA A 119 5.76 -9.27 -1.44
C ALA A 119 6.02 -8.88 0.03
N ILE A 120 5.78 -7.62 0.38
CA ILE A 120 5.96 -7.08 1.72
C ILE A 120 4.66 -7.25 2.50
N ILE A 121 4.72 -8.03 3.57
CA ILE A 121 3.59 -8.32 4.46
C ILE A 121 3.77 -7.53 5.75
N CYS A 122 2.76 -6.74 6.11
CA CYS A 122 2.67 -6.08 7.41
C CYS A 122 1.26 -6.26 7.98
N PRO A 123 0.95 -5.87 9.21
CA PRO A 123 -0.37 -6.14 9.80
C PRO A 123 -1.57 -5.64 8.97
N LYS A 124 -1.45 -4.47 8.29
CA LYS A 124 -2.61 -3.80 7.63
C LYS A 124 -2.34 -3.33 6.19
N GLY A 125 -1.22 -3.66 5.57
CA GLY A 125 -0.88 -3.26 4.19
C GLY A 125 -0.67 -1.75 3.98
N LYS A 126 -0.25 -1.03 5.01
CA LYS A 126 -0.05 0.44 4.98
C LYS A 126 1.25 0.79 5.71
N GLY A 127 1.45 2.01 6.05
CA GLY A 127 2.50 2.68 6.81
C GLY A 127 3.82 1.90 7.05
N GLY A 128 3.79 0.76 7.72
CA GLY A 128 4.98 -0.07 7.93
C GLY A 128 5.50 -0.67 6.62
N ALA A 129 4.60 -1.23 5.79
CA ALA A 129 4.98 -1.78 4.48
C ALA A 129 5.49 -0.68 3.52
N GLU A 130 4.87 0.49 3.52
CA GLU A 130 5.31 1.63 2.70
C GLU A 130 6.70 2.13 3.10
N LYS A 131 7.01 2.15 4.40
CA LYS A 131 8.35 2.49 4.90
C LYS A 131 9.37 1.43 4.53
N THR A 132 9.02 0.15 4.67
CA THR A 132 9.87 -0.96 4.23
C THR A 132 10.15 -0.88 2.74
N TYR A 133 9.11 -0.64 1.91
CA TYR A 133 9.24 -0.45 0.47
C TYR A 133 10.24 0.65 0.12
N ASN A 134 10.09 1.84 0.71
CA ASN A 134 11.01 2.95 0.49
C ASN A 134 12.43 2.60 0.95
N TYR A 135 12.59 1.98 2.11
CA TYR A 135 13.88 1.57 2.64
C TYR A 135 14.61 0.56 1.74
N LEU A 136 13.90 -0.47 1.28
CA LEU A 136 14.46 -1.45 0.34
C LEU A 136 14.87 -0.81 -0.99
N LYS A 137 14.08 0.14 -1.47
CA LYS A 137 14.41 0.94 -2.66
C LYS A 137 15.67 1.78 -2.45
N GLU A 138 15.82 2.44 -1.29
CA GLU A 138 17.03 3.16 -0.90
C GLU A 138 18.28 2.25 -0.82
N LYS A 139 18.08 0.97 -0.45
CA LYS A 139 19.13 -0.06 -0.42
C LYS A 139 19.42 -0.68 -1.80
N GLY A 140 18.80 -0.21 -2.86
CA GLY A 140 19.08 -0.61 -4.24
C GLY A 140 18.19 -1.73 -4.79
N ILE A 141 17.16 -2.18 -4.06
CA ILE A 141 16.16 -3.09 -4.63
C ILE A 141 15.34 -2.34 -5.68
N LYS A 142 15.20 -2.89 -6.87
CA LYS A 142 14.44 -2.31 -7.96
C LYS A 142 12.96 -2.17 -7.58
N GLU A 143 12.38 -1.03 -7.92
CA GLU A 143 11.01 -0.69 -7.55
C GLU A 143 9.95 -1.63 -8.15
N ASP A 144 10.19 -2.13 -9.35
CA ASP A 144 9.33 -3.09 -10.05
C ASP A 144 9.27 -4.48 -9.39
N ARG A 145 10.25 -4.80 -8.53
CA ARG A 145 10.24 -6.01 -7.72
C ARG A 145 9.44 -5.88 -6.43
N LEU A 146 9.18 -4.67 -5.96
CA LEU A 146 8.57 -4.42 -4.65
C LEU A 146 7.04 -4.37 -4.77
N LEU A 147 6.36 -5.18 -3.98
CA LEU A 147 4.90 -5.29 -3.93
C LEU A 147 4.45 -5.23 -2.47
N ILE A 148 3.41 -4.46 -2.18
CA ILE A 148 2.79 -4.44 -0.84
C ILE A 148 1.53 -5.30 -0.89
N LEU A 149 1.38 -6.25 0.05
CA LEU A 149 0.13 -6.99 0.18
C LEU A 149 -1.01 -6.04 0.58
N GLU A 150 -2.04 -5.93 -0.27
CA GLU A 150 -3.23 -5.13 0.04
C GLU A 150 -3.87 -5.59 1.36
N LYS A 151 -4.15 -4.65 2.25
CA LYS A 151 -4.68 -4.89 3.60
C LYS A 151 -3.76 -5.74 4.50
N GLY A 152 -2.56 -6.11 4.06
CA GLY A 152 -1.56 -6.85 4.82
C GLY A 152 -2.06 -8.21 5.34
N GLN A 153 -1.47 -8.69 6.43
CA GLN A 153 -1.85 -9.96 7.05
C GLN A 153 -3.34 -9.99 7.45
N ALA A 154 -3.90 -8.88 7.91
CA ALA A 154 -5.32 -8.79 8.27
C ALA A 154 -6.28 -9.01 7.09
N GLY A 155 -5.82 -8.79 5.85
CA GLY A 155 -6.59 -9.05 4.63
C GLY A 155 -6.34 -10.42 4.02
N TRP A 156 -5.48 -11.24 4.60
CA TRP A 156 -5.20 -12.59 4.12
C TRP A 156 -6.28 -13.56 4.62
N THR A 157 -7.05 -14.12 3.70
CA THR A 157 -8.19 -15.01 4.00
C THR A 157 -7.93 -16.49 3.68
N HIS A 158 -6.73 -16.82 3.22
CA HIS A 158 -6.36 -18.16 2.77
C HIS A 158 -5.64 -18.92 3.89
N GLU A 159 -6.42 -19.52 4.80
CA GLU A 159 -5.93 -20.22 5.98
C GLU A 159 -5.07 -21.45 5.66
N ASP A 160 -5.32 -22.08 4.51
CA ASP A 160 -4.58 -23.23 3.98
C ASP A 160 -3.11 -22.93 3.67
N LEU A 161 -2.78 -21.66 3.51
CA LEU A 161 -1.42 -21.16 3.28
C LEU A 161 -0.82 -20.43 4.49
N LEU A 162 -1.37 -20.60 5.68
CA LEU A 162 -0.80 -20.07 6.92
C LEU A 162 0.01 -21.14 7.66
N GLU A 163 1.05 -20.66 8.35
CA GLU A 163 1.86 -21.40 9.33
C GLU A 163 1.86 -20.65 10.67
N LYS A 164 2.20 -21.41 11.75
CA LYS A 164 2.37 -20.90 13.12
C LYS A 164 3.79 -21.08 13.58
#